data_cce83f15102cf4a72993dc17dfd4d627
#
_entry.id   cce83f15102cf4a72993dc17dfd4d627
#
_cell.length_a   1.000
_cell.length_b   1.000
_cell.length_c   1.000
_cell.angle_alpha   90.00
_cell.angle_beta   90.00
_cell.angle_gamma   90.00
#
_symmetry.space_group_name_H-M   'P 1'
#
loop_
_entity.id
_entity.type
_entity.pdbx_description
1 polymer ?
#
loop_
_entity_poly.entity_id
_entity_poly.type
_entity_poly.pdbx_seq_one_letter_code
_entity_poly.pdbx_strand_id
1 'polypeptide(L)'
;MLTEVKNQLKVMFLSLKYNIMRQMTNKVTFITNIVFMILNNASFIVQWIILFSIKEEIGGFTIKEVILLWGIAASTYGIAHLLFYKAFDLSELIINGKLDTFLVQPKNVFLSVITSDTSISAIGDLIYGYICLIIYGITIKNFLLFTIFSITGAIIITSLTSILGSLSFWIVKSDILADSFTNAMLNFATYPGNIFKNSVKIILYTIIPVGIANYMPIDIILNFNFISFVYIIIFTIVITILAFFIFNKGLKRYSSSNLMSSRI
;
A
#
# COMPACT_ATOMS: atom_id res chain seq x y z
N MET A 1 6.75 23.58 -14.77
CA MET A 1 5.79 22.55 -14.33
C MET A 1 6.03 21.19 -14.97
N LEU A 2 5.87 20.97 -16.30
CA LEU A 2 6.11 19.65 -16.93
C LEU A 2 7.54 19.14 -16.73
N THR A 3 8.54 20.01 -16.86
CA THR A 3 9.97 19.67 -16.63
C THR A 3 10.24 19.27 -15.17
N GLU A 4 9.61 19.92 -14.22
CA GLU A 4 9.75 19.63 -12.79
C GLU A 4 9.13 18.26 -12.46
N VAL A 5 7.94 17.97 -12.97
CA VAL A 5 7.28 16.66 -12.81
C VAL A 5 8.17 15.56 -13.40
N LYS A 6 8.67 15.75 -14.63
CA LYS A 6 9.59 14.79 -15.26
C LYS A 6 10.85 14.57 -14.43
N ASN A 7 11.44 15.64 -13.90
CA ASN A 7 12.62 15.55 -13.05
C ASN A 7 12.32 14.85 -11.72
N GLN A 8 11.16 15.10 -11.11
CA GLN A 8 10.74 14.40 -9.89
C GLN A 8 10.58 12.90 -10.13
N LEU A 9 9.88 12.51 -11.21
CA LEU A 9 9.71 11.10 -11.59
C LEU A 9 11.06 10.41 -11.86
N LYS A 10 11.99 11.12 -12.52
CA LYS A 10 13.36 10.62 -12.76
C LYS A 10 14.08 10.35 -11.44
N VAL A 11 13.98 11.25 -10.47
CA VAL A 11 14.59 11.07 -9.14
C VAL A 11 13.97 9.88 -8.41
N MET A 12 12.64 9.73 -8.43
CA MET A 12 11.95 8.59 -7.82
C MET A 12 12.43 7.27 -8.43
N PHE A 13 12.51 7.20 -9.76
CA PHE A 13 13.00 6.01 -10.45
C PHE A 13 14.47 5.69 -10.13
N LEU A 14 15.32 6.72 -10.07
CA LEU A 14 16.72 6.55 -9.68
C LEU A 14 16.86 6.08 -8.23
N SER A 15 16.06 6.64 -7.31
CA SER A 15 16.02 6.20 -5.92
C SER A 15 15.68 4.70 -5.82
N LEU A 16 14.59 4.28 -6.48
CA LEU A 16 14.20 2.87 -6.56
C LEU A 16 15.34 1.99 -7.09
N LYS A 17 15.92 2.38 -8.24
CA LYS A 17 17.03 1.63 -8.86
C LYS A 17 18.22 1.46 -7.89
N TYR A 18 18.67 2.55 -7.26
CA TYR A 18 19.83 2.49 -6.37
C TYR A 18 19.51 1.75 -5.06
N ASN A 19 18.31 1.85 -4.53
CA ASN A 19 17.90 1.09 -3.37
C ASN A 19 17.90 -0.43 -3.65
N ILE A 20 17.38 -0.85 -4.81
CA ILE A 20 17.45 -2.26 -5.23
C ILE A 20 18.90 -2.70 -5.41
N MET A 21 19.72 -1.91 -6.12
CA MET A 21 21.14 -2.24 -6.35
C MET A 21 21.90 -2.36 -5.03
N ARG A 22 21.68 -1.48 -4.06
CA ARG A 22 22.27 -1.54 -2.72
C ARG A 22 21.96 -2.86 -2.02
N GLN A 23 20.70 -3.32 -2.08
CA GLN A 23 20.31 -4.55 -1.43
C GLN A 23 20.76 -5.81 -2.21
N MET A 24 20.96 -5.72 -3.52
CA MET A 24 21.55 -6.78 -4.34
C MET A 24 23.04 -7.02 -4.04
N THR A 25 23.71 -6.19 -3.27
CA THR A 25 25.11 -6.39 -2.85
C THR A 25 25.25 -7.72 -2.08
N ASN A 26 24.25 -8.09 -1.27
CA ASN A 26 24.14 -9.42 -0.68
C ASN A 26 23.08 -10.24 -1.42
N LYS A 27 23.50 -10.97 -2.45
CA LYS A 27 22.59 -11.75 -3.31
C LYS A 27 21.81 -12.82 -2.55
N VAL A 28 22.41 -13.44 -1.54
CA VAL A 28 21.71 -14.48 -0.75
C VAL A 28 20.55 -13.84 0.01
N THR A 29 20.80 -12.80 0.78
CA THR A 29 19.77 -12.08 1.52
C THR A 29 18.70 -11.52 0.59
N PHE A 30 19.09 -10.99 -0.57
CA PHE A 30 18.16 -10.47 -1.58
C PHE A 30 17.17 -11.55 -2.05
N ILE A 31 17.69 -12.68 -2.49
CA ILE A 31 16.85 -13.80 -3.00
C ILE A 31 16.02 -14.39 -1.86
N THR A 32 16.62 -14.59 -0.69
CA THR A 32 15.96 -15.17 0.48
C THR A 32 14.76 -14.33 0.92
N ASN A 33 14.89 -12.99 0.96
CA ASN A 33 13.78 -12.10 1.30
C ASN A 33 12.60 -12.23 0.33
N ILE A 34 12.87 -12.34 -0.97
CA ILE A 34 11.83 -12.52 -1.99
C ILE A 34 11.14 -13.88 -1.81
N VAL A 35 11.94 -14.96 -1.71
CA VAL A 35 11.41 -16.33 -1.60
C VAL A 35 10.61 -16.52 -0.32
N PHE A 36 11.13 -16.06 0.82
CA PHE A 36 10.39 -16.16 2.09
C PHE A 36 9.10 -15.35 2.09
N MET A 37 9.04 -14.20 1.42
CA MET A 37 7.80 -13.46 1.30
C MET A 37 6.76 -14.23 0.46
N ILE A 38 7.17 -14.85 -0.65
CA ILE A 38 6.28 -15.71 -1.44
C ILE A 38 5.77 -16.88 -0.59
N LEU A 39 6.65 -17.55 0.15
CA LEU A 39 6.27 -18.68 1.01
C LEU A 39 5.36 -18.22 2.17
N ASN A 40 5.64 -17.06 2.76
CA ASN A 40 4.80 -16.48 3.80
C ASN A 40 3.37 -16.25 3.30
N ASN A 41 3.22 -15.58 2.15
CA ASN A 41 1.91 -15.36 1.55
C ASN A 41 1.22 -16.68 1.16
N ALA A 42 1.96 -17.65 0.60
CA ALA A 42 1.43 -18.94 0.25
C ALA A 42 0.94 -19.73 1.46
N SER A 43 1.57 -19.59 2.63
CA SER A 43 1.17 -20.28 3.85
C SER A 43 -0.25 -19.91 4.30
N PHE A 44 -0.67 -18.68 4.08
CA PHE A 44 -2.03 -18.24 4.40
C PHE A 44 -3.10 -18.83 3.48
N ILE A 45 -2.76 -19.20 2.23
CA ILE A 45 -3.72 -19.85 1.33
C ILE A 45 -4.05 -21.26 1.81
N VAL A 46 -3.14 -21.93 2.54
CA VAL A 46 -3.39 -23.27 3.08
C VAL A 46 -4.63 -23.28 3.98
N GLN A 47 -4.81 -22.28 4.84
CA GLN A 47 -6.02 -22.18 5.67
C GLN A 47 -7.29 -22.06 4.82
N TRP A 48 -7.25 -21.36 3.69
CA TRP A 48 -8.40 -21.23 2.79
C TRP A 48 -8.68 -22.54 2.07
N ILE A 49 -7.65 -23.29 1.64
CA ILE A 49 -7.81 -24.61 1.05
C ILE A 49 -8.54 -25.54 2.03
N ILE A 50 -8.15 -25.54 3.31
CA ILE A 50 -8.80 -26.32 4.36
C ILE A 50 -10.26 -25.88 4.54
N LEU A 51 -10.55 -24.58 4.60
CA LEU A 51 -11.91 -24.08 4.76
C LEU A 51 -12.80 -24.44 3.55
N PHE A 52 -12.29 -24.35 2.34
CA PHE A 52 -13.01 -24.70 1.12
C PHE A 52 -13.11 -26.23 0.89
N SER A 53 -12.36 -27.06 1.61
CA SER A 53 -12.60 -28.51 1.63
C SER A 53 -13.88 -28.90 2.40
N ILE A 54 -14.36 -27.97 3.27
CA ILE A 54 -15.57 -28.17 4.09
C ILE A 54 -16.78 -27.49 3.44
N LYS A 55 -16.56 -26.38 2.70
CA LYS A 55 -17.64 -25.55 2.16
C LYS A 55 -17.26 -25.05 0.77
N GLU A 56 -18.12 -25.24 -0.23
CA GLU A 56 -17.84 -24.83 -1.62
C GLU A 56 -17.76 -23.32 -1.79
N GLU A 57 -18.50 -22.55 -0.98
CA GLU A 57 -18.53 -21.10 -1.02
C GLU A 57 -18.46 -20.50 0.39
N ILE A 58 -17.69 -19.43 0.54
CA ILE A 58 -17.55 -18.67 1.80
C ILE A 58 -17.82 -17.19 1.49
N GLY A 59 -18.89 -16.64 2.08
CA GLY A 59 -19.31 -15.25 1.82
C GLY A 59 -19.70 -14.99 0.36
N GLY A 60 -20.13 -16.01 -0.38
CA GLY A 60 -20.46 -15.92 -1.80
C GLY A 60 -19.24 -15.91 -2.72
N PHE A 61 -18.06 -16.27 -2.20
CA PHE A 61 -16.82 -16.39 -2.97
C PHE A 61 -16.40 -17.85 -3.10
N THR A 62 -15.96 -18.24 -4.28
CA THR A 62 -15.28 -19.50 -4.55
C THR A 62 -13.80 -19.39 -4.14
N ILE A 63 -13.09 -20.53 -4.02
CA ILE A 63 -11.66 -20.52 -3.70
C ILE A 63 -10.83 -19.71 -4.71
N LYS A 64 -11.17 -19.74 -6.00
CA LYS A 64 -10.46 -18.95 -7.03
C LYS A 64 -10.60 -17.45 -6.82
N GLU A 65 -11.78 -17.00 -6.41
CA GLU A 65 -12.05 -15.58 -6.13
C GLU A 65 -11.35 -15.12 -4.87
N VAL A 66 -11.23 -15.98 -3.85
CA VAL A 66 -10.43 -15.69 -2.65
C VAL A 66 -8.93 -15.65 -2.99
N ILE A 67 -8.43 -16.54 -3.85
CA ILE A 67 -7.05 -16.47 -4.34
C ILE A 67 -6.81 -15.15 -5.09
N LEU A 68 -7.77 -14.69 -5.92
CA LEU A 68 -7.68 -13.41 -6.60
C LEU A 68 -7.68 -12.23 -5.60
N LEU A 69 -8.52 -12.28 -4.55
CA LEU A 69 -8.56 -11.29 -3.48
C LEU A 69 -7.18 -11.17 -2.79
N TRP A 70 -6.57 -12.29 -2.43
CA TRP A 70 -5.22 -12.34 -1.87
C TRP A 70 -4.18 -11.80 -2.85
N GLY A 71 -4.35 -12.11 -4.14
CA GLY A 71 -3.47 -11.60 -5.19
C GLY A 71 -3.49 -10.07 -5.27
N ILE A 72 -4.67 -9.45 -5.26
CA ILE A 72 -4.82 -7.98 -5.25
C ILE A 72 -4.23 -7.40 -3.97
N ALA A 73 -4.53 -7.97 -2.80
CA ALA A 73 -3.99 -7.50 -1.54
C ALA A 73 -2.45 -7.55 -1.55
N ALA A 74 -1.86 -8.68 -1.90
CA ALA A 74 -0.40 -8.83 -1.97
C ALA A 74 0.24 -7.87 -2.98
N SER A 75 -0.32 -7.74 -4.20
CA SER A 75 0.21 -6.82 -5.20
C SER A 75 0.07 -5.36 -4.78
N THR A 76 -1.01 -4.99 -4.10
CA THR A 76 -1.22 -3.65 -3.54
C THR A 76 -0.12 -3.30 -2.54
N TYR A 77 0.13 -4.17 -1.55
CA TYR A 77 1.20 -3.99 -0.58
C TYR A 77 2.58 -4.08 -1.23
N GLY A 78 2.75 -4.98 -2.19
CA GLY A 78 3.98 -5.11 -2.96
C GLY A 78 4.35 -3.81 -3.67
N ILE A 79 3.43 -3.16 -4.39
CA ILE A 79 3.67 -1.87 -5.05
C ILE A 79 3.92 -0.78 -4.01
N ALA A 80 3.12 -0.71 -2.94
CA ALA A 80 3.25 0.30 -1.90
C ALA A 80 4.64 0.24 -1.22
N HIS A 81 5.09 -0.95 -0.82
CA HIS A 81 6.38 -1.12 -0.17
C HIS A 81 7.58 -1.07 -1.13
N LEU A 82 7.38 -1.40 -2.40
CA LEU A 82 8.44 -1.29 -3.40
C LEU A 82 8.73 0.18 -3.75
N LEU A 83 7.67 1.00 -3.93
CA LEU A 83 7.79 2.36 -4.42
C LEU A 83 7.76 3.42 -3.31
N PHE A 84 7.03 3.17 -2.22
CA PHE A 84 6.66 4.18 -1.22
C PHE A 84 6.92 3.71 0.23
N TYR A 85 7.94 2.87 0.43
CA TYR A 85 8.20 2.22 1.72
C TYR A 85 8.27 3.21 2.89
N LYS A 86 8.90 4.37 2.70
CA LYS A 86 9.04 5.39 3.76
C LYS A 86 7.75 6.13 4.11
N ALA A 87 6.66 5.91 3.39
CA ALA A 87 5.34 6.38 3.82
C ALA A 87 4.89 5.69 5.12
N PHE A 88 5.29 4.44 5.31
CA PHE A 88 4.95 3.64 6.49
C PHE A 88 5.79 4.00 7.73
N ASP A 89 6.98 4.57 7.53
CA ASP A 89 7.88 5.07 8.59
C ASP A 89 7.78 6.61 8.76
N LEU A 90 6.81 7.28 8.11
CA LEU A 90 6.76 8.74 8.03
C LEU A 90 6.66 9.40 9.41
N SER A 91 5.91 8.82 10.34
CA SER A 91 5.79 9.27 11.72
C SER A 91 7.16 9.33 12.41
N GLU A 92 7.91 8.23 12.33
CA GLU A 92 9.26 8.13 12.91
C GLU A 92 10.23 9.15 12.29
N LEU A 93 10.17 9.34 10.99
CA LEU A 93 11.02 10.33 10.28
C LEU A 93 10.74 11.75 10.75
N ILE A 94 9.46 12.09 11.01
CA ILE A 94 9.05 13.41 11.51
C ILE A 94 9.53 13.60 12.95
N ILE A 95 9.26 12.65 13.83
CA ILE A 95 9.58 12.73 15.27
C ILE A 95 11.09 12.83 15.48
N ASN A 96 11.86 12.04 14.73
CA ASN A 96 13.33 11.99 14.86
C ASN A 96 14.06 13.09 14.08
N GLY A 97 13.37 14.06 13.50
CA GLY A 97 13.98 15.16 12.76
C GLY A 97 14.68 14.75 11.46
N LYS A 98 14.40 13.56 10.94
CA LYS A 98 15.06 13.02 9.74
C LYS A 98 14.60 13.66 8.43
N LEU A 99 13.65 14.60 8.47
CA LEU A 99 13.20 15.36 7.28
C LEU A 99 14.20 16.44 6.84
N ASP A 100 15.13 16.86 7.69
CA ASP A 100 16.10 17.93 7.40
C ASP A 100 16.89 17.68 6.12
N THR A 101 17.28 16.43 5.87
CA THR A 101 18.01 16.03 4.66
C THR A 101 17.20 16.19 3.36
N PHE A 102 15.89 16.19 3.43
CA PHE A 102 15.00 16.37 2.29
C PHE A 102 14.63 17.85 2.07
N LEU A 103 14.64 18.66 3.13
CA LEU A 103 14.30 20.09 3.06
C LEU A 103 15.31 20.89 2.25
N VAL A 104 16.58 20.49 2.23
CA VAL A 104 17.65 21.17 1.47
C VAL A 104 17.65 20.78 -0.02
N GLN A 105 16.83 19.82 -0.43
CA GLN A 105 16.80 19.35 -1.81
C GLN A 105 15.82 20.20 -2.65
N PRO A 106 16.19 20.55 -3.90
CA PRO A 106 15.30 21.32 -4.80
C PRO A 106 14.23 20.43 -5.44
N LYS A 107 13.50 19.67 -4.62
CA LYS A 107 12.49 18.67 -5.01
C LYS A 107 11.29 18.73 -4.09
N ASN A 108 10.19 18.09 -4.52
CA ASN A 108 9.03 17.94 -3.64
C ASN A 108 9.40 17.07 -2.44
N VAL A 109 9.34 17.65 -1.24
CA VAL A 109 9.76 16.99 0.00
C VAL A 109 8.95 15.72 0.25
N PHE A 110 7.62 15.79 0.13
CA PHE A 110 6.75 14.65 0.38
C PHE A 110 7.10 13.45 -0.50
N LEU A 111 7.16 13.65 -1.81
CA LEU A 111 7.52 12.58 -2.75
C LEU A 111 8.94 12.07 -2.51
N SER A 112 9.90 12.95 -2.23
CA SER A 112 11.28 12.54 -1.97
C SER A 112 11.40 11.69 -0.72
N VAL A 113 10.63 12.00 0.33
CA VAL A 113 10.60 11.22 1.57
C VAL A 113 10.00 9.84 1.32
N ILE A 114 8.77 9.75 0.82
CA ILE A 114 8.06 8.46 0.72
C ILE A 114 8.73 7.49 -0.26
N THR A 115 9.48 8.01 -1.25
CA THR A 115 10.20 7.19 -2.24
C THR A 115 11.69 7.00 -1.94
N SER A 116 12.15 7.39 -0.75
CA SER A 116 13.58 7.37 -0.40
C SER A 116 14.14 5.98 -0.12
N ASP A 117 13.30 5.03 0.22
CA ASP A 117 13.71 3.64 0.46
C ASP A 117 12.73 2.63 -0.14
N THR A 118 13.13 1.37 -0.18
CA THR A 118 12.42 0.28 -0.88
C THR A 118 12.56 -1.01 -0.08
N SER A 119 11.47 -1.74 0.12
CA SER A 119 11.49 -3.09 0.69
C SER A 119 11.65 -4.13 -0.42
N ILE A 120 12.67 -4.97 -0.33
CA ILE A 120 12.92 -6.02 -1.34
C ILE A 120 11.93 -7.17 -1.23
N SER A 121 11.46 -7.50 -0.04
CA SER A 121 10.43 -8.52 0.15
C SER A 121 9.16 -8.23 -0.66
N ALA A 122 8.86 -6.94 -0.90
CA ALA A 122 7.75 -6.49 -1.73
C ALA A 122 7.77 -7.02 -3.17
N ILE A 123 8.95 -7.37 -3.70
CA ILE A 123 9.05 -8.07 -4.99
C ILE A 123 8.39 -9.46 -4.88
N GLY A 124 8.55 -10.13 -3.73
CA GLY A 124 7.90 -11.41 -3.45
C GLY A 124 6.38 -11.28 -3.40
N ASP A 125 5.85 -10.21 -2.79
CA ASP A 125 4.41 -9.91 -2.78
C ASP A 125 3.87 -9.71 -4.21
N LEU A 126 4.59 -8.97 -5.05
CA LEU A 126 4.21 -8.76 -6.44
C LEU A 126 4.19 -10.07 -7.23
N ILE A 127 5.26 -10.86 -7.15
CA ILE A 127 5.35 -12.16 -7.84
C ILE A 127 4.19 -13.05 -7.39
N TYR A 128 3.95 -13.16 -6.09
CA TYR A 128 2.87 -13.94 -5.53
C TYR A 128 1.50 -13.47 -6.03
N GLY A 129 1.24 -12.16 -6.04
CA GLY A 129 -0.03 -11.60 -6.49
C GLY A 129 -0.32 -11.92 -7.96
N TYR A 130 0.67 -11.84 -8.85
CA TYR A 130 0.49 -12.22 -10.25
C TYR A 130 0.37 -13.75 -10.44
N ILE A 131 1.00 -14.58 -9.60
CA ILE A 131 0.75 -16.02 -9.57
C ILE A 131 -0.73 -16.28 -9.21
N CYS A 132 -1.29 -15.60 -8.22
CA CYS A 132 -2.70 -15.70 -7.88
C CYS A 132 -3.63 -15.32 -9.04
N LEU A 133 -3.28 -14.27 -9.79
CA LEU A 133 -4.02 -13.88 -11.00
C LEU A 133 -4.00 -15.00 -12.07
N ILE A 134 -2.85 -15.65 -12.27
CA ILE A 134 -2.71 -16.78 -13.23
C ILE A 134 -3.60 -17.95 -12.79
N ILE A 135 -3.61 -18.29 -11.50
CA ILE A 135 -4.45 -19.36 -10.94
C ILE A 135 -5.94 -19.05 -11.09
N TYR A 136 -6.33 -17.80 -10.90
CA TYR A 136 -7.72 -17.36 -11.10
C TYR A 136 -8.15 -17.50 -12.57
N GLY A 137 -7.31 -17.06 -13.50
CA GLY A 137 -7.53 -17.11 -14.93
C GLY A 137 -7.09 -15.80 -15.61
N ILE A 138 -5.98 -15.91 -16.35
CA ILE A 138 -5.42 -14.76 -17.06
C ILE A 138 -6.17 -14.49 -18.35
N THR A 139 -6.71 -13.28 -18.48
CA THR A 139 -7.20 -12.68 -19.73
C THR A 139 -6.64 -11.27 -19.83
N ILE A 140 -6.61 -10.68 -21.02
CA ILE A 140 -6.15 -9.29 -21.19
C ILE A 140 -6.95 -8.34 -20.28
N LYS A 141 -8.27 -8.52 -20.20
CA LYS A 141 -9.15 -7.74 -19.30
C LYS A 141 -8.73 -7.89 -17.84
N ASN A 142 -8.62 -9.12 -17.35
CA ASN A 142 -8.29 -9.38 -15.95
C ASN A 142 -6.90 -8.86 -15.60
N PHE A 143 -5.93 -9.03 -16.49
CA PHE A 143 -4.57 -8.52 -16.30
C PHE A 143 -4.53 -6.98 -16.18
N LEU A 144 -5.22 -6.29 -17.07
CA LEU A 144 -5.28 -4.82 -17.04
C LEU A 144 -5.99 -4.31 -15.80
N LEU A 145 -7.17 -4.86 -15.47
CA LEU A 145 -7.93 -4.46 -14.28
C LEU A 145 -7.15 -4.76 -12.99
N PHE A 146 -6.57 -5.95 -12.88
CA PHE A 146 -5.75 -6.34 -11.73
C PHE A 146 -4.58 -5.37 -11.53
N THR A 147 -3.86 -5.06 -12.60
CA THR A 147 -2.72 -4.13 -12.53
C THR A 147 -3.16 -2.72 -12.14
N ILE A 148 -4.23 -2.19 -12.74
CA ILE A 148 -4.77 -0.87 -12.40
C ILE A 148 -5.19 -0.84 -10.92
N PHE A 149 -5.91 -1.86 -10.46
CA PHE A 149 -6.40 -1.89 -9.08
C PHE A 149 -5.28 -2.13 -8.06
N SER A 150 -4.26 -2.90 -8.39
CA SER A 150 -3.08 -3.02 -7.53
C SER A 150 -2.34 -1.68 -7.39
N ILE A 151 -2.25 -0.89 -8.47
CA ILE A 151 -1.65 0.45 -8.45
C ILE A 151 -2.53 1.42 -7.65
N THR A 152 -3.84 1.48 -7.91
CA THR A 152 -4.74 2.39 -7.19
C THR A 152 -4.83 2.03 -5.71
N GLY A 153 -4.90 0.75 -5.37
CA GLY A 153 -4.85 0.26 -4.00
C GLY A 153 -3.55 0.66 -3.28
N ALA A 154 -2.40 0.52 -3.95
CA ALA A 154 -1.11 0.94 -3.41
C ALA A 154 -1.06 2.46 -3.14
N ILE A 155 -1.60 3.28 -4.05
CA ILE A 155 -1.69 4.73 -3.86
C ILE A 155 -2.64 5.07 -2.71
N ILE A 156 -3.78 4.39 -2.59
CA ILE A 156 -4.75 4.60 -1.50
C ILE A 156 -4.09 4.31 -0.14
N ILE A 157 -3.49 3.12 0.04
CA ILE A 157 -2.88 2.75 1.31
C ILE A 157 -1.70 3.67 1.66
N THR A 158 -0.84 3.98 0.69
CA THR A 158 0.28 4.90 0.88
C THR A 158 -0.20 6.30 1.29
N SER A 159 -1.26 6.82 0.65
CA SER A 159 -1.81 8.13 0.96
C SER A 159 -2.41 8.18 2.36
N LEU A 160 -3.18 7.17 2.75
CA LEU A 160 -3.79 7.07 4.07
C LEU A 160 -2.75 6.92 5.18
N THR A 161 -1.79 6.03 4.99
CA THR A 161 -0.67 5.86 5.94
C THR A 161 0.14 7.14 6.06
N SER A 162 0.38 7.85 4.94
CA SER A 162 1.04 9.16 4.96
C SER A 162 0.23 10.24 5.68
N ILE A 163 -1.10 10.24 5.54
CA ILE A 163 -1.99 11.14 6.30
C ILE A 163 -1.80 10.90 7.81
N LEU A 164 -1.92 9.64 8.24
CA LEU A 164 -1.79 9.27 9.65
C LEU A 164 -0.38 9.54 10.18
N GLY A 165 0.66 9.17 9.42
CA GLY A 165 2.05 9.48 9.76
C GLY A 165 2.31 11.00 9.87
N SER A 166 1.68 11.80 9.01
CA SER A 166 1.78 13.26 9.05
C SER A 166 1.15 13.89 10.29
N LEU A 167 0.26 13.17 11.01
CA LEU A 167 -0.28 13.65 12.29
C LEU A 167 0.83 13.85 13.33
N SER A 168 2.00 13.23 13.16
CA SER A 168 3.19 13.44 14.01
C SER A 168 3.69 14.88 14.02
N PHE A 169 3.31 15.72 13.08
CA PHE A 169 3.56 17.17 13.14
C PHE A 169 2.76 17.85 14.27
N TRP A 170 1.70 17.20 14.77
CA TRP A 170 0.81 17.75 15.81
C TRP A 170 0.74 16.86 17.07
N ILE A 171 0.87 15.54 16.90
CA ILE A 171 0.68 14.51 17.96
C ILE A 171 1.91 13.63 18.00
N VAL A 172 2.58 13.52 19.13
CA VAL A 172 3.87 12.82 19.28
C VAL A 172 3.80 11.31 19.00
N LYS A 173 2.67 10.65 19.25
CA LYS A 173 2.53 9.18 19.11
C LYS A 173 1.55 8.80 18.00
N SER A 174 1.65 9.40 16.83
CA SER A 174 0.79 9.03 15.69
C SER A 174 1.28 7.77 14.95
N ASP A 175 2.49 7.30 15.22
CA ASP A 175 3.04 6.02 14.77
C ASP A 175 2.11 4.85 15.12
N ILE A 176 1.66 4.75 16.37
CA ILE A 176 0.72 3.71 16.83
C ILE A 176 -0.58 3.72 15.99
N LEU A 177 -1.08 4.90 15.63
CA LEU A 177 -2.29 5.00 14.80
C LEU A 177 -2.02 4.55 13.37
N ALA A 178 -0.89 4.95 12.78
CA ALA A 178 -0.50 4.56 11.43
C ALA A 178 -0.29 3.05 11.31
N ASP A 179 0.42 2.44 12.28
CA ASP A 179 0.67 1.01 12.33
C ASP A 179 -0.62 0.20 12.54
N SER A 180 -1.45 0.62 13.49
CA SER A 180 -2.74 -0.05 13.75
C SER A 180 -3.65 0.00 12.54
N PHE A 181 -3.68 1.13 11.82
CA PHE A 181 -4.45 1.29 10.61
C PHE A 181 -3.92 0.41 9.48
N THR A 182 -2.61 0.39 9.25
CA THR A 182 -1.97 -0.44 8.22
C THR A 182 -2.23 -1.92 8.47
N ASN A 183 -2.09 -2.37 9.72
CA ASN A 183 -2.39 -3.74 10.11
C ASN A 183 -3.88 -4.08 9.93
N ALA A 184 -4.78 -3.15 10.25
CA ALA A 184 -6.22 -3.35 10.01
C ALA A 184 -6.52 -3.46 8.52
N MET A 185 -5.96 -2.57 7.68
CA MET A 185 -6.08 -2.65 6.21
C MET A 185 -5.63 -4.01 5.70
N LEU A 186 -4.45 -4.50 6.12
CA LEU A 186 -3.91 -5.79 5.71
C LEU A 186 -4.83 -6.95 6.13
N ASN A 187 -5.21 -6.99 7.40
CA ASN A 187 -6.02 -8.07 7.94
C ASN A 187 -7.39 -8.17 7.25
N PHE A 188 -8.08 -7.05 7.06
CA PHE A 188 -9.38 -7.07 6.40
C PHE A 188 -9.28 -7.29 4.88
N ALA A 189 -8.19 -6.90 4.22
CA ALA A 189 -7.99 -7.09 2.78
C ALA A 189 -7.95 -8.56 2.35
N THR A 190 -7.63 -9.47 3.28
CA THR A 190 -7.44 -10.89 3.00
C THR A 190 -8.68 -11.76 3.23
N TYR A 191 -9.79 -11.16 3.66
CA TYR A 191 -11.08 -11.84 3.87
C TYR A 191 -12.16 -11.33 2.92
N PRO A 192 -13.07 -12.19 2.41
CA PRO A 192 -14.20 -11.75 1.60
C PRO A 192 -15.05 -10.74 2.37
N GLY A 193 -15.32 -9.58 1.76
CA GLY A 193 -16.07 -8.49 2.43
C GLY A 193 -17.49 -8.87 2.86
N ASN A 194 -18.07 -9.87 2.22
CA ASN A 194 -19.43 -10.32 2.49
C ASN A 194 -19.60 -11.13 3.78
N ILE A 195 -18.52 -11.61 4.38
CA ILE A 195 -18.59 -12.27 5.70
C ILE A 195 -18.86 -11.28 6.85
N PHE A 196 -18.60 -9.99 6.61
CA PHE A 196 -18.77 -8.98 7.65
C PHE A 196 -20.20 -8.45 7.72
N LYS A 197 -20.66 -8.15 8.95
CA LYS A 197 -21.97 -7.52 9.19
C LYS A 197 -22.02 -6.11 8.61
N ASN A 198 -23.21 -5.59 8.30
CA ASN A 198 -23.39 -4.29 7.67
C ASN A 198 -22.70 -3.13 8.42
N SER A 199 -22.72 -3.12 9.75
CA SER A 199 -22.03 -2.12 10.56
C SER A 199 -20.51 -2.13 10.34
N VAL A 200 -19.91 -3.32 10.23
CA VAL A 200 -18.47 -3.46 9.93
C VAL A 200 -18.20 -3.04 8.48
N LYS A 201 -19.07 -3.41 7.53
CA LYS A 201 -18.92 -2.97 6.13
C LYS A 201 -18.85 -1.45 6.01
N ILE A 202 -19.68 -0.70 6.75
CA ILE A 202 -19.64 0.76 6.73
C ILE A 202 -18.23 1.24 7.12
N ILE A 203 -17.64 0.71 8.19
CA ILE A 203 -16.28 1.05 8.63
C ILE A 203 -15.26 0.71 7.54
N LEU A 204 -15.41 -0.46 6.88
CA LEU A 204 -14.50 -0.94 5.84
C LEU A 204 -14.62 -0.18 4.51
N TYR A 205 -15.63 0.65 4.34
CA TYR A 205 -15.77 1.54 3.17
C TYR A 205 -15.53 3.01 3.49
N THR A 206 -15.48 3.40 4.77
CA THR A 206 -15.35 4.81 5.19
C THR A 206 -14.07 5.09 5.95
N ILE A 207 -13.85 4.44 7.08
CA ILE A 207 -12.72 4.70 8.01
C ILE A 207 -11.47 3.93 7.57
N ILE A 208 -11.64 2.62 7.31
CA ILE A 208 -10.56 1.71 6.87
C ILE A 208 -10.93 1.25 5.45
N PRO A 209 -10.69 2.05 4.39
CA PRO A 209 -11.36 1.86 3.09
C PRO A 209 -10.81 0.66 2.30
N VAL A 210 -10.72 -0.50 2.96
CA VAL A 210 -10.43 -1.80 2.34
C VAL A 210 -11.48 -2.14 1.28
N GLY A 211 -12.74 -1.74 1.52
CA GLY A 211 -13.81 -1.93 0.56
C GLY A 211 -13.50 -1.30 -0.80
N ILE A 212 -12.91 -0.09 -0.79
CA ILE A 212 -12.56 0.63 -2.01
C ILE A 212 -11.23 0.11 -2.59
N ALA A 213 -10.26 -0.23 -1.74
CA ALA A 213 -8.94 -0.66 -2.19
C ALA A 213 -8.90 -2.13 -2.66
N ASN A 214 -9.77 -3.01 -2.13
CA ASN A 214 -9.70 -4.46 -2.38
C ASN A 214 -11.04 -5.07 -2.82
N TYR A 215 -12.18 -4.81 -2.13
CA TYR A 215 -13.44 -5.51 -2.42
C TYR A 215 -14.08 -5.04 -3.72
N MET A 216 -14.23 -3.72 -3.93
CA MET A 216 -14.75 -3.19 -5.19
C MET A 216 -13.91 -3.59 -6.40
N PRO A 217 -12.57 -3.58 -6.36
CA PRO A 217 -11.72 -4.15 -7.40
C PRO A 217 -12.08 -5.58 -7.79
N ILE A 218 -12.28 -6.47 -6.82
CA ILE A 218 -12.69 -7.84 -7.09
C ILE A 218 -14.05 -7.87 -7.78
N ASP A 219 -15.04 -7.17 -7.22
CA ASP A 219 -16.39 -7.12 -7.80
C ASP A 219 -16.36 -6.63 -9.26
N ILE A 220 -15.48 -5.65 -9.58
CA ILE A 220 -15.32 -5.13 -10.95
C ILE A 220 -14.61 -6.13 -11.88
N ILE A 221 -13.64 -6.90 -11.39
CA ILE A 221 -13.00 -7.94 -12.19
C ILE A 221 -14.01 -9.04 -12.53
N LEU A 222 -14.83 -9.45 -11.55
CA LEU A 222 -15.90 -10.43 -11.74
C LEU A 222 -16.99 -9.90 -12.66
N ASN A 223 -17.56 -8.75 -12.31
CA ASN A 223 -18.68 -8.11 -13.01
C ASN A 223 -18.33 -6.63 -13.24
N PHE A 224 -17.86 -6.32 -14.45
CA PHE A 224 -17.41 -4.97 -14.76
C PHE A 224 -18.53 -3.93 -14.59
N ASN A 225 -18.29 -2.97 -13.71
CA ASN A 225 -19.17 -1.82 -13.49
C ASN A 225 -18.35 -0.52 -13.66
N PHE A 226 -18.68 0.27 -14.69
CA PHE A 226 -17.98 1.49 -15.04
C PHE A 226 -18.09 2.57 -13.94
N ILE A 227 -19.25 2.68 -13.27
CA ILE A 227 -19.45 3.67 -12.20
C ILE A 227 -18.52 3.38 -11.03
N SER A 228 -18.47 2.12 -10.59
CA SER A 228 -17.58 1.68 -9.52
C SER A 228 -16.09 1.87 -9.89
N PHE A 229 -15.73 1.61 -11.15
CA PHE A 229 -14.38 1.84 -11.65
C PHE A 229 -13.99 3.33 -11.54
N VAL A 230 -14.84 4.23 -12.04
CA VAL A 230 -14.62 5.69 -11.98
C VAL A 230 -14.56 6.16 -10.51
N TYR A 231 -15.41 5.60 -9.64
CA TYR A 231 -15.40 5.93 -8.21
C TYR A 231 -14.05 5.63 -7.55
N ILE A 232 -13.46 4.46 -7.80
CA ILE A 232 -12.12 4.10 -7.27
C ILE A 232 -11.07 5.11 -7.74
N ILE A 233 -11.08 5.47 -9.02
CA ILE A 233 -10.10 6.43 -9.57
C ILE A 233 -10.27 7.81 -8.92
N ILE A 234 -11.50 8.31 -8.80
CA ILE A 234 -11.76 9.60 -8.14
C ILE A 234 -11.33 9.55 -6.69
N PHE A 235 -11.70 8.50 -5.96
CA PHE A 235 -11.30 8.34 -4.55
C PHE A 235 -9.78 8.34 -4.41
N THR A 236 -9.06 7.62 -5.27
CA THR A 236 -7.59 7.58 -5.29
C THR A 236 -6.98 8.97 -5.47
N ILE A 237 -7.53 9.76 -6.41
CA ILE A 237 -7.06 11.13 -6.65
C ILE A 237 -7.33 12.03 -5.42
N VAL A 238 -8.53 11.98 -4.88
CA VAL A 238 -8.93 12.81 -3.74
C VAL A 238 -8.07 12.52 -2.51
N ILE A 239 -7.87 11.23 -2.16
CA ILE A 239 -7.09 10.87 -0.98
C ILE A 239 -5.61 11.22 -1.14
N THR A 240 -5.08 11.13 -2.36
CA THR A 240 -3.71 11.55 -2.69
C THR A 240 -3.54 13.05 -2.52
N ILE A 241 -4.46 13.86 -3.04
CA ILE A 241 -4.44 15.32 -2.86
C ILE A 241 -4.52 15.67 -1.36
N LEU A 242 -5.36 14.97 -0.61
CA LEU A 242 -5.50 15.17 0.83
C LEU A 242 -4.18 14.84 1.57
N ALA A 243 -3.50 13.76 1.19
CA ALA A 243 -2.20 13.40 1.76
C ALA A 243 -1.15 14.50 1.53
N PHE A 244 -1.05 15.00 0.29
CA PHE A 244 -0.19 16.13 -0.03
C PHE A 244 -0.53 17.39 0.79
N PHE A 245 -1.80 17.69 0.91
CA PHE A 245 -2.27 18.88 1.65
C PHE A 245 -1.91 18.79 3.14
N ILE A 246 -2.22 17.65 3.79
CA ILE A 246 -1.96 17.44 5.22
C ILE A 246 -0.45 17.44 5.49
N PHE A 247 0.35 16.72 4.70
CA PHE A 247 1.80 16.72 4.85
C PHE A 247 2.38 18.14 4.73
N ASN A 248 2.04 18.89 3.67
CA ASN A 248 2.56 20.23 3.45
C ASN A 248 2.10 21.23 4.53
N LYS A 249 0.89 21.05 5.05
CA LYS A 249 0.40 21.85 6.19
C LYS A 249 1.18 21.52 7.47
N GLY A 250 1.46 20.23 7.70
CA GLY A 250 2.26 19.76 8.82
C GLY A 250 3.72 20.21 8.74
N LEU A 251 4.29 20.17 7.54
CA LEU A 251 5.68 20.58 7.30
C LEU A 251 5.97 22.02 7.75
N LYS A 252 4.97 22.92 7.72
CA LYS A 252 5.10 24.30 8.26
C LYS A 252 5.27 24.33 9.78
N ARG A 253 4.97 23.25 10.49
CA ARG A 253 5.14 23.10 11.94
C ARG A 253 6.38 22.29 12.32
N TYR A 254 7.03 21.71 11.31
CA TYR A 254 8.21 20.90 11.53
C TYR A 254 9.35 21.75 12.14
N SER A 255 9.97 21.20 13.15
CA SER A 255 11.21 21.72 13.74
C SER A 255 12.25 20.60 13.82
N SER A 256 13.53 20.95 13.69
CA SER A 256 14.64 20.01 13.76
C SER A 256 14.63 19.20 15.07
N SER A 257 15.25 17.99 15.07
CA SER A 257 15.23 17.03 16.16
C SER A 257 15.55 17.57 17.55
N ASN A 258 16.43 18.58 17.63
CA ASN A 258 16.82 19.19 18.89
C ASN A 258 15.68 19.96 19.60
N LEU A 259 14.62 20.34 18.87
CA LEU A 259 13.47 21.04 19.43
C LEU A 259 12.28 20.11 19.66
N MET A 260 12.20 18.97 18.97
CA MET A 260 11.12 17.99 19.17
C MET A 260 11.36 17.07 20.36
N SER A 261 12.60 16.66 20.61
CA SER A 261 12.96 15.89 21.81
C SER A 261 12.76 16.64 23.13
N SER A 262 12.69 17.97 23.09
CA SER A 262 12.39 18.82 24.26
C SER A 262 10.88 18.96 24.57
N ARG A 263 10.00 18.38 23.74
CA ARG A 263 8.54 18.40 23.94
C ARG A 263 7.99 17.11 24.54
N ILE A 264 8.86 16.15 24.84
CA ILE A 264 8.59 14.94 25.58
C ILE A 264 9.05 15.15 27.02
#